data_95c6ddf1498377a3aad2c4717d95d21a
#
_entry.id   95c6ddf1498377a3aad2c4717d95d21a
#
_cell.length_a   1.000
_cell.length_b   1.000
_cell.length_c   1.000
_cell.angle_alpha   90.00
_cell.angle_beta   90.00
_cell.angle_gamma   90.00
#
_symmetry.space_group_name_H-M   'P 1'
#
loop_
_entity.id
_entity.type
_entity.pdbx_description
1 polymer ?
#
loop_
_entity_poly.entity_id
_entity_poly.type
_entity_poly.pdbx_seq_one_letter_code
_entity_poly.pdbx_strand_id
1 'polypeptide(L)'
;MQAPSLAESISGRPPAESAIVTSKHGTLPMKAVVFEKFGETPTIQTVPDPKPAADGVVIKVEATGLCRSDWHGWMGHDDGITLPHVPGHELAGIVVAAGKQVSRWKAGDRVTVPFAVGCGRCFECNSGNHQVCEHQTQPGFTGWGSFAEYVGIEHADTNLVRLPEEMEFATAASLGCRFVTSFRAIVDQGRVTPGEWVAVHGCGGVGLSAIMIASAMGANVIAIDLTDEKLEFARKIGAVATINASTTPNVVKAVKQITNGGAHMSMDALGHPTTSFNSISNLRRRGRHVQVGLMLGEHARPQVPMDKVIAFELEILGSHGMQAYRYSAMMEMIRTGKLKPELLVGKRISLEEAPAALMAMGGFEGIGIGVVTKFQ
;
A
#
# COMPACT_ATOMS: atom_id res chain seq x y z
N MET A 1 27.10 11.35 14.91
CA MET A 1 27.00 10.24 13.95
C MET A 1 25.57 10.25 13.45
N GLN A 2 25.36 10.62 12.21
CA GLN A 2 24.04 10.55 11.57
C GLN A 2 23.72 9.07 11.32
N ALA A 3 22.54 8.63 11.72
CA ALA A 3 22.04 7.31 11.32
C ALA A 3 21.73 7.34 9.81
N PRO A 4 22.01 6.25 9.07
CA PRO A 4 21.70 6.17 7.64
C PRO A 4 20.19 6.38 7.39
N SER A 5 19.85 7.01 6.27
CA SER A 5 18.45 7.13 5.82
C SER A 5 17.88 5.75 5.49
N LEU A 6 16.56 5.62 5.45
CA LEU A 6 15.89 4.36 5.03
C LEU A 6 16.39 3.90 3.65
N ALA A 7 16.79 4.83 2.77
CA ALA A 7 17.38 4.54 1.46
C ALA A 7 18.79 3.92 1.56
N GLU A 8 19.63 4.33 2.52
CA GLU A 8 20.97 3.77 2.69
C GLU A 8 20.96 2.30 3.16
N SER A 9 19.90 1.85 3.80
CA SER A 9 19.75 0.45 4.21
C SER A 9 19.26 -0.47 3.07
N ILE A 10 18.82 0.09 1.93
CA ILE A 10 18.24 -0.65 0.81
C ILE A 10 19.15 -0.63 -0.44
N SER A 11 20.10 0.32 -0.57
CA SER A 11 20.89 0.54 -1.78
C SER A 11 22.30 -0.06 -1.70
N GLY A 12 22.43 -1.36 -1.95
CA GLY A 12 23.70 -2.04 -2.23
C GLY A 12 23.96 -2.34 -3.70
N ARG A 13 23.23 -1.78 -4.67
CA ARG A 13 23.44 -2.01 -6.10
C ARG A 13 23.43 -0.69 -6.89
N PRO A 14 24.36 -0.52 -7.85
CA PRO A 14 24.18 0.50 -8.88
C PRO A 14 22.89 0.18 -9.66
N PRO A 15 22.19 1.21 -10.18
CA PRO A 15 20.99 1.00 -10.98
C PRO A 15 21.31 0.01 -12.11
N ALA A 16 20.49 -1.01 -12.29
CA ALA A 16 20.61 -1.90 -13.40
C ALA A 16 20.46 -1.05 -14.67
N GLU A 17 21.50 -0.98 -15.49
CA GLU A 17 21.40 -0.37 -16.82
C GLU A 17 20.21 -1.01 -17.52
N SER A 18 19.20 -0.21 -17.81
CA SER A 18 18.06 -0.61 -18.63
C SER A 18 18.62 -0.87 -20.04
N ALA A 19 19.01 -2.11 -20.32
CA ALA A 19 19.48 -2.52 -21.62
C ALA A 19 18.35 -2.34 -22.63
N ILE A 20 18.40 -1.24 -23.40
CA ILE A 20 17.60 -1.04 -24.59
C ILE A 20 18.05 -2.08 -25.61
N VAL A 21 17.41 -3.22 -25.63
CA VAL A 21 17.64 -4.25 -26.65
C VAL A 21 16.61 -4.08 -27.75
N THR A 22 17.03 -3.56 -28.87
CA THR A 22 16.22 -3.51 -30.10
C THR A 22 15.91 -4.93 -30.60
N SER A 23 14.66 -5.37 -30.52
CA SER A 23 14.22 -6.62 -31.13
C SER A 23 13.57 -6.36 -32.49
N LYS A 24 13.81 -7.29 -33.44
CA LYS A 24 13.27 -7.27 -34.83
C LYS A 24 11.78 -7.69 -34.93
N HIS A 25 11.02 -7.70 -33.86
CA HIS A 25 9.56 -7.85 -33.89
C HIS A 25 9.00 -6.51 -33.39
N GLY A 26 8.36 -5.79 -34.30
CA GLY A 26 7.80 -4.47 -34.04
C GLY A 26 6.73 -4.56 -32.95
N THR A 27 7.13 -4.27 -31.72
CA THR A 27 6.21 -3.96 -30.62
C THR A 27 5.77 -2.53 -30.80
N LEU A 28 4.46 -2.30 -30.88
CA LEU A 28 3.92 -0.94 -30.85
C LEU A 28 4.28 -0.35 -29.48
N PRO A 29 4.82 0.87 -29.43
CA PRO A 29 5.19 1.50 -28.17
C PRO A 29 3.94 1.75 -27.32
N MET A 30 4.05 1.50 -25.99
CA MET A 30 2.97 1.66 -25.03
C MET A 30 2.78 3.11 -24.60
N LYS A 31 1.56 3.47 -24.19
CA LYS A 31 1.27 4.70 -23.46
C LYS A 31 1.62 4.57 -21.97
N ALA A 32 2.22 5.60 -21.41
CA ALA A 32 2.50 5.70 -19.99
C ALA A 32 2.39 7.14 -19.47
N VAL A 33 2.05 7.31 -18.20
CA VAL A 33 2.21 8.58 -17.48
C VAL A 33 3.67 8.72 -17.09
N VAL A 34 4.33 9.75 -17.58
CA VAL A 34 5.76 9.99 -17.33
C VAL A 34 5.95 11.35 -16.66
N PHE A 35 6.79 11.41 -15.63
CA PHE A 35 7.34 12.66 -15.13
C PHE A 35 8.87 12.67 -15.29
N GLU A 36 9.39 13.80 -15.78
CA GLU A 36 10.81 13.99 -16.08
C GLU A 36 11.54 14.73 -14.98
N LYS A 37 10.79 15.44 -14.12
CA LYS A 37 11.29 16.12 -12.93
C LYS A 37 10.28 16.01 -11.80
N PHE A 38 10.77 15.97 -10.58
CA PHE A 38 9.95 15.96 -9.38
C PHE A 38 9.08 17.22 -9.27
N GLY A 39 7.79 17.05 -8.96
CA GLY A 39 6.82 18.14 -8.80
C GLY A 39 6.35 18.80 -10.10
N GLU A 40 6.94 18.47 -11.28
CA GLU A 40 6.43 18.95 -12.56
C GLU A 40 5.25 18.10 -13.04
N THR A 41 4.38 18.70 -13.88
CA THR A 41 3.18 18.03 -14.40
C THR A 41 3.53 16.77 -15.17
N PRO A 42 3.07 15.58 -14.73
CA PRO A 42 3.26 14.35 -15.49
C PRO A 42 2.50 14.41 -16.82
N THR A 43 3.02 13.77 -17.85
CA THR A 43 2.44 13.76 -19.20
C THR A 43 2.24 12.33 -19.71
N ILE A 44 1.26 12.13 -20.59
CA ILE A 44 1.14 10.87 -21.33
C ILE A 44 2.19 10.86 -22.43
N GLN A 45 3.03 9.85 -22.40
CA GLN A 45 4.07 9.66 -23.41
C GLN A 45 3.98 8.26 -24.02
N THR A 46 4.49 8.15 -25.23
CA THR A 46 4.71 6.88 -25.92
C THR A 46 6.11 6.40 -25.59
N VAL A 47 6.22 5.26 -24.91
CA VAL A 47 7.48 4.72 -24.41
C VAL A 47 7.67 3.27 -24.87
N PRO A 48 8.91 2.72 -24.87
CA PRO A 48 9.15 1.32 -25.25
C PRO A 48 8.40 0.34 -24.34
N ASP A 49 7.83 -0.73 -24.93
CA ASP A 49 7.26 -1.83 -24.17
C ASP A 49 8.31 -2.50 -23.27
N PRO A 50 7.93 -2.90 -22.04
CA PRO A 50 8.81 -3.66 -21.17
C PRO A 50 9.06 -5.06 -21.74
N LYS A 51 10.26 -5.62 -21.47
CA LYS A 51 10.59 -7.02 -21.75
C LYS A 51 10.69 -7.79 -20.45
N PRO A 52 10.26 -9.06 -20.43
CA PRO A 52 10.37 -9.85 -19.20
C PRO A 52 11.84 -10.12 -18.87
N ALA A 53 12.23 -9.91 -17.61
CA ALA A 53 13.47 -10.46 -17.08
C ALA A 53 13.44 -11.99 -17.15
N ALA A 54 14.59 -12.64 -16.99
CA ALA A 54 14.65 -14.11 -17.10
C ALA A 54 13.69 -14.84 -16.15
N ASP A 55 13.48 -14.31 -14.95
CA ASP A 55 12.59 -14.80 -13.88
C ASP A 55 11.36 -13.91 -13.66
N GLY A 56 11.11 -12.99 -14.59
CA GLY A 56 10.03 -12.01 -14.54
C GLY A 56 8.95 -12.24 -15.60
N VAL A 57 7.93 -11.44 -15.53
CA VAL A 57 6.82 -11.39 -16.51
C VAL A 57 6.57 -9.96 -16.98
N VAL A 58 5.87 -9.83 -18.12
CA VAL A 58 5.19 -8.59 -18.51
C VAL A 58 3.69 -8.80 -18.30
N ILE A 59 3.08 -7.85 -17.61
CA ILE A 59 1.64 -7.80 -17.34
C ILE A 59 1.03 -6.69 -18.18
N LYS A 60 -0.01 -7.00 -18.97
CA LYS A 60 -0.94 -6.01 -19.49
C LYS A 60 -1.77 -5.50 -18.33
N VAL A 61 -1.69 -4.22 -18.04
CA VAL A 61 -2.41 -3.59 -16.92
C VAL A 61 -3.88 -3.42 -17.30
N GLU A 62 -4.77 -4.02 -16.54
CA GLU A 62 -6.22 -3.88 -16.69
C GLU A 62 -6.80 -2.92 -15.65
N ALA A 63 -6.11 -2.75 -14.51
CA ALA A 63 -6.42 -1.73 -13.52
C ALA A 63 -5.18 -1.36 -12.69
N THR A 64 -5.08 -0.09 -12.30
CA THR A 64 -4.08 0.37 -11.33
C THR A 64 -4.65 1.42 -10.38
N GLY A 65 -4.39 1.25 -9.08
CA GLY A 65 -4.83 2.17 -8.03
C GLY A 65 -3.93 3.40 -7.92
N LEU A 66 -4.54 4.54 -7.59
CA LEU A 66 -3.80 5.76 -7.23
C LEU A 66 -3.56 5.75 -5.71
N CYS A 67 -2.31 5.77 -5.30
CA CYS A 67 -1.91 5.77 -3.91
C CYS A 67 -1.19 7.07 -3.54
N ARG A 68 -1.30 7.48 -2.27
CA ARG A 68 -0.55 8.62 -1.76
C ARG A 68 0.96 8.45 -1.89
N SER A 69 1.44 7.22 -1.87
CA SER A 69 2.87 6.92 -2.10
C SER A 69 3.33 7.31 -3.50
N ASP A 70 2.48 7.18 -4.54
CA ASP A 70 2.81 7.67 -5.89
C ASP A 70 2.99 9.20 -5.90
N TRP A 71 2.14 9.91 -5.15
CA TRP A 71 2.27 11.35 -4.96
C TRP A 71 3.58 11.73 -4.24
N HIS A 72 3.95 10.98 -3.20
CA HIS A 72 5.24 11.20 -2.50
C HIS A 72 6.42 10.96 -3.45
N GLY A 73 6.36 9.91 -4.27
CA GLY A 73 7.37 9.63 -5.27
C GLY A 73 7.49 10.76 -6.31
N TRP A 74 6.35 11.21 -6.84
CA TRP A 74 6.31 12.34 -7.78
C TRP A 74 6.84 13.64 -7.18
N MET A 75 6.61 13.89 -5.89
CA MET A 75 7.14 15.05 -5.17
C MET A 75 8.63 14.96 -4.81
N GLY A 76 9.29 13.82 -5.10
CA GLY A 76 10.69 13.61 -4.78
C GLY A 76 10.97 13.32 -3.30
N HIS A 77 9.98 12.77 -2.58
CA HIS A 77 10.16 12.37 -1.19
C HIS A 77 10.71 10.94 -1.04
N ASP A 78 11.03 10.28 -2.14
CA ASP A 78 11.61 8.93 -2.19
C ASP A 78 12.91 8.98 -3.01
N ASP A 79 14.03 8.71 -2.36
CA ASP A 79 15.37 8.78 -2.97
C ASP A 79 15.66 7.61 -3.93
N GLY A 80 14.79 6.58 -3.97
CA GLY A 80 14.92 5.40 -4.83
C GLY A 80 14.48 5.62 -6.28
N ILE A 81 13.84 6.76 -6.58
CA ILE A 81 13.29 7.05 -7.91
C ILE A 81 14.34 7.64 -8.84
N THR A 82 14.49 7.01 -10.01
CA THR A 82 15.33 7.51 -11.11
C THR A 82 14.46 8.12 -12.21
N LEU A 83 14.80 9.33 -12.67
CA LEU A 83 14.09 10.06 -13.72
C LEU A 83 14.65 9.77 -15.13
N PRO A 84 13.84 9.76 -16.21
CA PRO A 84 12.39 9.89 -16.21
C PRO A 84 11.69 8.68 -15.60
N HIS A 85 10.49 8.88 -15.04
CA HIS A 85 9.83 7.84 -14.25
C HIS A 85 8.34 7.67 -14.59
N VAL A 86 7.86 6.41 -14.46
CA VAL A 86 6.45 6.01 -14.55
C VAL A 86 5.98 5.54 -13.18
N PRO A 87 5.02 6.21 -12.53
CA PRO A 87 4.49 5.81 -11.23
C PRO A 87 3.53 4.63 -11.34
N GLY A 88 2.97 4.21 -10.20
CA GLY A 88 1.94 3.17 -10.10
C GLY A 88 2.48 1.85 -9.56
N HIS A 89 1.94 1.42 -8.41
CA HIS A 89 2.38 0.22 -7.69
C HIS A 89 1.24 -0.66 -7.19
N GLU A 90 0.00 -0.28 -7.45
CA GLU A 90 -1.20 -1.06 -7.11
C GLU A 90 -1.85 -1.56 -8.39
N LEU A 91 -1.50 -2.75 -8.86
CA LEU A 91 -1.90 -3.22 -10.18
C LEU A 91 -2.60 -4.58 -10.17
N ALA A 92 -3.42 -4.77 -11.17
CA ALA A 92 -3.97 -6.07 -11.57
C ALA A 92 -4.07 -6.14 -13.10
N GLY A 93 -3.84 -7.31 -13.65
CA GLY A 93 -3.86 -7.48 -15.10
C GLY A 93 -3.65 -8.92 -15.56
N ILE A 94 -3.23 -9.04 -16.79
CA ILE A 94 -3.05 -10.32 -17.48
C ILE A 94 -1.58 -10.46 -17.89
N VAL A 95 -0.96 -11.58 -17.56
CA VAL A 95 0.38 -11.92 -18.04
C VAL A 95 0.36 -12.03 -19.56
N VAL A 96 1.22 -11.31 -20.27
CA VAL A 96 1.34 -11.37 -21.73
C VAL A 96 2.65 -11.98 -22.21
N ALA A 97 3.71 -11.93 -21.37
CA ALA A 97 4.99 -12.56 -21.64
C ALA A 97 5.62 -13.05 -20.33
N ALA A 98 6.35 -14.15 -20.38
CA ALA A 98 7.09 -14.71 -19.28
C ALA A 98 8.54 -14.99 -19.68
N GLY A 99 9.47 -14.74 -18.75
CA GLY A 99 10.89 -15.05 -18.91
C GLY A 99 11.15 -16.55 -18.87
N LYS A 100 12.31 -16.95 -19.39
CA LYS A 100 12.67 -18.37 -19.57
C LYS A 100 12.83 -19.18 -18.27
N GLN A 101 12.94 -18.51 -17.14
CA GLN A 101 13.07 -19.14 -15.81
C GLN A 101 11.76 -19.14 -15.01
N VAL A 102 10.70 -18.52 -15.54
CA VAL A 102 9.38 -18.52 -14.93
C VAL A 102 8.74 -19.89 -15.16
N SER A 103 8.28 -20.53 -14.09
CA SER A 103 7.73 -21.87 -14.09
C SER A 103 6.24 -21.96 -13.75
N ARG A 104 5.71 -20.99 -13.01
CA ARG A 104 4.34 -21.00 -12.47
C ARG A 104 3.35 -20.17 -13.27
N TRP A 105 3.83 -19.31 -14.18
CA TRP A 105 3.02 -18.30 -14.86
C TRP A 105 3.17 -18.37 -16.38
N LYS A 106 2.10 -18.10 -17.09
CA LYS A 106 2.05 -18.07 -18.55
C LYS A 106 1.13 -16.97 -19.05
N ALA A 107 1.24 -16.64 -20.33
CA ALA A 107 0.33 -15.70 -21.00
C ALA A 107 -1.14 -16.15 -20.81
N GLY A 108 -2.00 -15.19 -20.50
CA GLY A 108 -3.41 -15.35 -20.17
C GLY A 108 -3.72 -15.47 -18.67
N ASP A 109 -2.72 -15.68 -17.80
CA ASP A 109 -2.95 -15.75 -16.36
C ASP A 109 -3.37 -14.38 -15.80
N ARG A 110 -4.46 -14.33 -15.04
CA ARG A 110 -4.96 -13.15 -14.33
C ARG A 110 -4.22 -13.00 -13.00
N VAL A 111 -3.60 -11.85 -12.76
CA VAL A 111 -2.70 -11.67 -11.63
C VAL A 111 -2.80 -10.29 -10.97
N THR A 112 -2.41 -10.24 -9.71
CA THR A 112 -1.97 -9.03 -8.99
C THR A 112 -0.62 -9.30 -8.35
N VAL A 113 -0.01 -8.28 -7.78
CA VAL A 113 1.30 -8.36 -7.12
C VAL A 113 1.33 -7.44 -5.90
N PRO A 114 1.95 -7.81 -4.78
CA PRO A 114 2.26 -6.86 -3.71
C PRO A 114 3.25 -5.80 -4.21
N PHE A 115 3.11 -4.56 -3.75
CA PHE A 115 4.03 -3.49 -4.15
C PHE A 115 5.49 -3.78 -3.78
N ALA A 116 5.73 -4.50 -2.68
CA ALA A 116 7.05 -4.95 -2.26
C ALA A 116 7.37 -6.32 -2.89
N VAL A 117 8.17 -6.33 -3.93
CA VAL A 117 8.57 -7.52 -4.69
C VAL A 117 9.85 -8.09 -4.09
N GLY A 118 9.76 -9.24 -3.44
CA GLY A 118 10.88 -9.92 -2.80
C GLY A 118 11.71 -10.75 -3.78
N CYS A 119 13.03 -10.82 -3.59
CA CYS A 119 13.93 -11.59 -4.47
C CYS A 119 13.81 -13.11 -4.33
N GLY A 120 13.13 -13.63 -3.31
CA GLY A 120 12.91 -15.04 -3.04
C GLY A 120 14.14 -15.83 -2.53
N ARG A 121 15.31 -15.19 -2.31
CA ARG A 121 16.58 -15.89 -2.02
C ARG A 121 17.45 -15.28 -0.92
N CYS A 122 17.21 -14.05 -0.47
CA CYS A 122 17.94 -13.48 0.67
C CYS A 122 17.48 -14.10 2.00
N PHE A 123 18.15 -13.76 3.09
CA PHE A 123 17.81 -14.26 4.41
C PHE A 123 16.35 -13.97 4.78
N GLU A 124 15.91 -12.73 4.58
CA GLU A 124 14.53 -12.32 4.90
C GLU A 124 13.50 -13.08 4.06
N CYS A 125 13.75 -13.26 2.76
CA CYS A 125 12.85 -14.02 1.90
C CYS A 125 12.78 -15.50 2.31
N ASN A 126 13.92 -16.13 2.60
CA ASN A 126 13.98 -17.52 3.06
C ASN A 126 13.33 -17.71 4.44
N SER A 127 13.29 -16.65 5.25
CA SER A 127 12.58 -16.60 6.53
C SER A 127 11.08 -16.27 6.39
N GLY A 128 10.58 -16.09 5.16
CA GLY A 128 9.18 -15.77 4.87
C GLY A 128 8.83 -14.27 4.94
N ASN A 129 9.82 -13.39 5.03
CA ASN A 129 9.64 -11.95 5.19
C ASN A 129 9.87 -11.18 3.88
N HIS A 130 9.25 -11.60 2.77
CA HIS A 130 9.45 -11.02 1.44
C HIS A 130 9.22 -9.50 1.39
N GLN A 131 8.32 -8.98 2.22
CA GLN A 131 7.97 -7.56 2.28
C GLN A 131 9.06 -6.64 2.87
N VAL A 132 10.09 -7.22 3.46
CA VAL A 132 11.30 -6.52 3.95
C VAL A 132 12.56 -7.14 3.36
N CYS A 133 12.48 -7.62 2.13
CA CYS A 133 13.58 -8.19 1.37
C CYS A 133 14.73 -7.19 1.24
N GLU A 134 15.97 -7.63 1.49
CA GLU A 134 17.19 -6.80 1.33
C GLU A 134 17.42 -6.33 -0.12
N HIS A 135 16.86 -7.05 -1.09
CA HIS A 135 16.96 -6.78 -2.52
C HIS A 135 15.57 -6.55 -3.14
N GLN A 136 14.70 -5.92 -2.37
CA GLN A 136 13.34 -5.67 -2.83
C GLN A 136 13.33 -4.72 -4.04
N THR A 137 12.45 -5.01 -5.00
CA THR A 137 12.04 -4.06 -6.03
C THR A 137 10.61 -3.62 -5.82
N GLN A 138 10.27 -2.43 -6.30
CA GLN A 138 8.92 -1.87 -6.20
C GLN A 138 8.55 -1.24 -7.55
N PRO A 139 7.54 -1.76 -8.27
CA PRO A 139 7.05 -1.10 -9.47
C PRO A 139 6.57 0.32 -9.11
N GLY A 140 6.88 1.30 -9.94
CA GLY A 140 6.55 2.71 -9.68
C GLY A 140 7.47 3.43 -8.67
N PHE A 141 8.57 2.77 -8.22
CA PHE A 141 9.62 3.36 -7.36
C PHE A 141 11.02 2.96 -7.85
N THR A 142 11.44 1.71 -7.64
CA THR A 142 12.77 1.24 -8.07
C THR A 142 12.83 0.94 -9.57
N GLY A 143 11.70 0.90 -10.23
CA GLY A 143 11.52 0.70 -11.67
C GLY A 143 10.19 1.29 -12.10
N TRP A 144 9.95 1.35 -13.41
CA TRP A 144 8.71 1.87 -13.97
C TRP A 144 7.49 1.09 -13.50
N GLY A 145 6.42 1.81 -13.20
CA GLY A 145 5.20 1.30 -12.61
C GLY A 145 4.06 1.07 -13.59
N SER A 146 2.88 0.98 -13.03
CA SER A 146 1.65 0.54 -13.71
C SER A 146 0.74 1.67 -14.19
N PHE A 147 1.16 2.94 -14.10
CA PHE A 147 0.46 4.01 -14.83
C PHE A 147 0.87 3.96 -16.30
N ALA A 148 0.72 2.78 -16.89
CA ALA A 148 1.10 2.42 -18.25
C ALA A 148 0.25 1.22 -18.72
N GLU A 149 0.21 0.98 -20.04
CA GLU A 149 -0.50 -0.17 -20.62
C GLU A 149 0.13 -1.52 -20.21
N TYR A 150 1.45 -1.54 -19.98
CA TYR A 150 2.21 -2.74 -19.60
C TYR A 150 3.20 -2.42 -18.49
N VAL A 151 3.49 -3.42 -17.66
CA VAL A 151 4.51 -3.32 -16.60
C VAL A 151 5.31 -4.62 -16.51
N GLY A 152 6.63 -4.49 -16.32
CA GLY A 152 7.51 -5.62 -16.04
C GLY A 152 7.59 -5.89 -14.55
N ILE A 153 7.46 -7.15 -14.15
CA ILE A 153 7.61 -7.59 -12.74
C ILE A 153 8.67 -8.69 -12.69
N GLU A 154 9.70 -8.48 -11.89
CA GLU A 154 10.76 -9.46 -11.62
C GLU A 154 10.32 -10.51 -10.58
N HIS A 155 11.06 -11.62 -10.48
CA HIS A 155 10.83 -12.67 -9.48
C HIS A 155 9.38 -13.17 -9.44
N ALA A 156 8.78 -13.41 -10.61
CA ALA A 156 7.36 -13.66 -10.79
C ALA A 156 6.84 -14.85 -9.95
N ASP A 157 7.60 -15.95 -9.91
CA ASP A 157 7.19 -17.17 -9.18
C ASP A 157 7.10 -16.96 -7.66
N THR A 158 7.79 -15.96 -7.14
CA THR A 158 7.76 -15.59 -5.72
C THR A 158 6.62 -14.61 -5.39
N ASN A 159 6.29 -13.71 -6.32
CA ASN A 159 5.51 -12.51 -5.96
C ASN A 159 4.14 -12.41 -6.63
N LEU A 160 3.88 -13.08 -7.75
CA LEU A 160 2.58 -12.98 -8.37
C LEU A 160 1.51 -13.77 -7.59
N VAL A 161 0.32 -13.21 -7.57
CA VAL A 161 -0.89 -13.79 -6.97
C VAL A 161 -1.93 -14.00 -8.04
N ARG A 162 -2.44 -15.24 -8.16
CA ARG A 162 -3.52 -15.59 -9.09
C ARG A 162 -4.83 -14.96 -8.65
N LEU A 163 -5.52 -14.34 -9.58
CA LEU A 163 -6.86 -13.80 -9.36
C LEU A 163 -7.95 -14.80 -9.78
N PRO A 164 -9.01 -14.94 -8.96
CA PRO A 164 -10.22 -15.63 -9.37
C PRO A 164 -10.86 -15.00 -10.61
N GLU A 165 -11.53 -15.81 -11.45
CA GLU A 165 -12.17 -15.32 -12.67
C GLU A 165 -13.25 -14.26 -12.40
N GLU A 166 -13.99 -14.40 -11.29
CA GLU A 166 -15.06 -13.52 -10.87
C GLU A 166 -14.57 -12.18 -10.26
N MET A 167 -13.28 -12.06 -9.90
CA MET A 167 -12.78 -10.85 -9.30
C MET A 167 -12.53 -9.76 -10.35
N GLU A 168 -13.15 -8.62 -10.18
CA GLU A 168 -12.88 -7.43 -11.01
C GLU A 168 -11.43 -6.94 -10.84
N PHE A 169 -10.78 -6.55 -11.95
CA PHE A 169 -9.42 -6.01 -11.89
C PHE A 169 -9.32 -4.73 -11.06
N ALA A 170 -10.34 -3.86 -11.08
CA ALA A 170 -10.36 -2.65 -10.25
C ALA A 170 -10.31 -2.97 -8.76
N THR A 171 -11.07 -3.98 -8.32
CA THR A 171 -11.02 -4.49 -6.95
C THR A 171 -9.65 -5.10 -6.63
N ALA A 172 -9.14 -5.95 -7.53
CA ALA A 172 -7.84 -6.59 -7.34
C ALA A 172 -6.67 -5.58 -7.27
N ALA A 173 -6.69 -4.54 -8.11
CA ALA A 173 -5.69 -3.47 -8.08
C ALA A 173 -5.69 -2.74 -6.74
N SER A 174 -6.86 -2.51 -6.13
CA SER A 174 -6.97 -1.84 -4.83
C SER A 174 -6.35 -2.63 -3.67
N LEU A 175 -6.03 -3.90 -3.85
CA LEU A 175 -5.41 -4.75 -2.84
C LEU A 175 -3.90 -4.53 -2.72
N GLY A 176 -3.20 -4.14 -3.78
CA GLY A 176 -1.74 -4.25 -3.96
C GLY A 176 -0.85 -3.55 -2.93
N CYS A 177 -1.32 -2.47 -2.31
CA CYS A 177 -0.57 -1.71 -1.29
C CYS A 177 -1.39 -1.52 -0.01
N ARG A 178 -2.37 -0.63 -0.05
CA ARG A 178 -3.14 -0.17 1.12
C ARG A 178 -3.85 -1.30 1.84
N PHE A 179 -4.56 -2.14 1.10
CA PHE A 179 -5.38 -3.20 1.69
C PHE A 179 -4.53 -4.31 2.32
N VAL A 180 -3.52 -4.79 1.59
CA VAL A 180 -2.62 -5.85 2.10
C VAL A 180 -1.77 -5.37 3.27
N THR A 181 -1.28 -4.12 3.23
CA THR A 181 -0.55 -3.54 4.37
C THR A 181 -1.43 -3.45 5.60
N SER A 182 -2.69 -3.04 5.43
CA SER A 182 -3.67 -3.01 6.51
C SER A 182 -4.04 -4.41 7.00
N PHE A 183 -4.15 -5.38 6.08
CA PHE A 183 -4.42 -6.77 6.47
C PHE A 183 -3.30 -7.32 7.36
N ARG A 184 -2.05 -7.14 6.94
CA ARG A 184 -0.90 -7.53 7.73
C ARG A 184 -0.83 -6.76 9.05
N ALA A 185 -1.10 -5.45 9.03
CA ALA A 185 -1.08 -4.61 10.23
C ALA A 185 -2.10 -5.07 11.28
N ILE A 186 -3.29 -5.47 10.88
CA ILE A 186 -4.35 -5.93 11.79
C ILE A 186 -4.14 -7.39 12.20
N VAL A 187 -3.89 -8.27 11.23
CA VAL A 187 -3.90 -9.73 11.45
C VAL A 187 -2.56 -10.22 11.99
N ASP A 188 -1.44 -9.85 11.34
CA ASP A 188 -0.12 -10.41 11.67
C ASP A 188 0.59 -9.59 12.75
N GLN A 189 0.71 -8.27 12.58
CA GLN A 189 1.41 -7.40 13.53
C GLN A 189 0.55 -7.05 14.74
N GLY A 190 -0.67 -6.61 14.49
CA GLY A 190 -1.63 -6.24 15.53
C GLY A 190 -2.22 -7.43 16.26
N ARG A 191 -2.24 -8.62 15.65
CA ARG A 191 -2.78 -9.86 16.23
C ARG A 191 -4.16 -9.66 16.85
N VAL A 192 -5.01 -8.93 16.12
CA VAL A 192 -6.34 -8.55 16.59
C VAL A 192 -7.22 -9.77 16.75
N THR A 193 -7.90 -9.86 17.90
CA THR A 193 -8.83 -10.93 18.22
C THR A 193 -10.25 -10.39 18.41
N PRO A 194 -11.30 -11.25 18.25
CA PRO A 194 -12.68 -10.84 18.44
C PRO A 194 -12.91 -10.18 19.81
N GLY A 195 -13.72 -9.11 19.84
CA GLY A 195 -14.05 -8.36 21.04
C GLY A 195 -13.03 -7.29 21.45
N GLU A 196 -11.81 -7.28 20.89
CA GLU A 196 -10.83 -6.23 21.15
C GLU A 196 -11.30 -4.85 20.63
N TRP A 197 -10.87 -3.79 21.30
CA TRP A 197 -11.01 -2.42 20.82
C TRP A 197 -9.81 -2.06 19.94
N VAL A 198 -10.10 -1.63 18.72
CA VAL A 198 -9.10 -1.16 17.76
C VAL A 198 -9.34 0.30 17.42
N ALA A 199 -8.36 1.17 17.65
CA ALA A 199 -8.42 2.59 17.28
C ALA A 199 -7.61 2.83 16.00
N VAL A 200 -8.24 3.39 14.96
CA VAL A 200 -7.60 3.68 13.67
C VAL A 200 -7.54 5.20 13.47
N HIS A 201 -6.33 5.76 13.46
CA HIS A 201 -6.08 7.17 13.22
C HIS A 201 -5.84 7.43 11.73
N GLY A 202 -6.76 8.15 11.10
CA GLY A 202 -6.83 8.43 9.66
C GLY A 202 -7.78 7.48 8.93
N CYS A 203 -8.75 8.03 8.19
CA CYS A 203 -9.73 7.31 7.36
C CYS A 203 -9.44 7.51 5.86
N GLY A 204 -8.16 7.47 5.48
CA GLY A 204 -7.72 7.33 4.09
C GLY A 204 -7.77 5.86 3.64
N GLY A 205 -7.20 5.55 2.48
CA GLY A 205 -7.24 4.18 1.91
C GLY A 205 -6.69 3.09 2.85
N VAL A 206 -5.59 3.36 3.57
CA VAL A 206 -5.03 2.45 4.58
C VAL A 206 -5.99 2.29 5.76
N GLY A 207 -6.46 3.41 6.34
CA GLY A 207 -7.31 3.37 7.53
C GLY A 207 -8.68 2.74 7.27
N LEU A 208 -9.32 3.06 6.13
CA LEU A 208 -10.60 2.44 5.74
C LEU A 208 -10.43 0.92 5.52
N SER A 209 -9.32 0.49 4.91
CA SER A 209 -8.99 -0.94 4.79
C SER A 209 -8.83 -1.60 6.16
N ALA A 210 -8.10 -0.96 7.08
CA ALA A 210 -7.89 -1.46 8.44
C ALA A 210 -9.21 -1.58 9.23
N ILE A 211 -10.10 -0.59 9.09
CA ILE A 211 -11.44 -0.60 9.72
C ILE A 211 -12.25 -1.79 9.23
N MET A 212 -12.33 -1.99 7.91
CA MET A 212 -13.05 -3.13 7.32
C MET A 212 -12.48 -4.46 7.81
N ILE A 213 -11.16 -4.61 7.79
CA ILE A 213 -10.48 -5.86 8.19
C ILE A 213 -10.66 -6.13 9.69
N ALA A 214 -10.43 -5.15 10.55
CA ALA A 214 -10.59 -5.32 11.99
C ALA A 214 -12.04 -5.64 12.38
N SER A 215 -13.01 -5.00 11.75
CA SER A 215 -14.43 -5.32 11.91
C SER A 215 -14.75 -6.75 11.47
N ALA A 216 -14.25 -7.18 10.32
CA ALA A 216 -14.42 -8.56 9.84
C ALA A 216 -13.75 -9.61 10.74
N MET A 217 -12.71 -9.21 11.50
CA MET A 217 -12.09 -10.04 12.54
C MET A 217 -12.89 -10.06 13.86
N GLY A 218 -14.02 -9.34 13.95
CA GLY A 218 -14.87 -9.28 15.12
C GLY A 218 -14.41 -8.28 16.20
N ALA A 219 -13.56 -7.32 15.85
CA ALA A 219 -13.13 -6.26 16.76
C ALA A 219 -14.15 -5.10 16.82
N ASN A 220 -14.12 -4.34 17.92
CA ASN A 220 -14.83 -3.09 18.07
C ASN A 220 -13.95 -1.95 17.56
N VAL A 221 -14.29 -1.36 16.42
CA VAL A 221 -13.42 -0.40 15.75
C VAL A 221 -13.85 1.04 16.03
N ILE A 222 -12.89 1.88 16.43
CA ILE A 222 -13.04 3.34 16.53
C ILE A 222 -12.30 3.97 15.36
N ALA A 223 -13.02 4.68 14.49
CA ALA A 223 -12.45 5.47 13.43
C ALA A 223 -12.19 6.92 13.88
N ILE A 224 -11.02 7.45 13.58
CA ILE A 224 -10.60 8.79 13.98
C ILE A 224 -10.13 9.55 12.74
N ASP A 225 -10.77 10.65 12.40
CA ASP A 225 -10.41 11.51 11.25
C ASP A 225 -10.81 12.97 11.54
N LEU A 226 -10.49 13.88 10.63
CA LEU A 226 -10.84 15.31 10.73
C LEU A 226 -12.20 15.64 10.11
N THR A 227 -12.75 14.78 9.23
CA THR A 227 -13.95 15.07 8.44
C THR A 227 -15.08 14.10 8.75
N ASP A 228 -16.27 14.63 8.98
CA ASP A 228 -17.47 13.83 9.30
C ASP A 228 -17.85 12.89 8.13
N GLU A 229 -17.64 13.33 6.89
CA GLU A 229 -17.95 12.53 5.71
C GLU A 229 -17.15 11.20 5.69
N LYS A 230 -15.83 11.25 5.96
CA LYS A 230 -14.99 10.05 6.07
C LYS A 230 -15.38 9.18 7.25
N LEU A 231 -15.75 9.80 8.38
CA LEU A 231 -16.20 9.09 9.57
C LEU A 231 -17.54 8.38 9.34
N GLU A 232 -18.45 8.99 8.60
CA GLU A 232 -19.71 8.34 8.22
C GLU A 232 -19.47 7.15 7.30
N PHE A 233 -18.55 7.29 6.33
CA PHE A 233 -18.16 6.15 5.49
C PHE A 233 -17.50 5.04 6.32
N ALA A 234 -16.64 5.39 7.28
CA ALA A 234 -16.04 4.42 8.20
C ALA A 234 -17.09 3.62 8.99
N ARG A 235 -18.19 4.26 9.42
CA ARG A 235 -19.33 3.54 10.05
C ARG A 235 -19.96 2.52 9.09
N LYS A 236 -20.17 2.90 7.81
CA LYS A 236 -20.76 2.01 6.81
C LYS A 236 -19.95 0.75 6.55
N ILE A 237 -18.63 0.81 6.78
CA ILE A 237 -17.72 -0.32 6.57
C ILE A 237 -17.26 -1.01 7.85
N GLY A 238 -17.88 -0.68 9.02
CA GLY A 238 -17.72 -1.46 10.23
C GLY A 238 -17.18 -0.76 11.46
N ALA A 239 -16.94 0.56 11.45
CA ALA A 239 -16.60 1.28 12.67
C ALA A 239 -17.84 1.40 13.59
N VAL A 240 -17.71 0.96 14.84
CA VAL A 240 -18.79 1.02 15.84
C VAL A 240 -18.81 2.37 16.58
N ALA A 241 -17.71 3.10 16.55
CA ALA A 241 -17.60 4.46 17.08
C ALA A 241 -16.71 5.32 16.18
N THR A 242 -16.90 6.62 16.24
CA THR A 242 -16.09 7.59 15.49
C THR A 242 -15.72 8.78 16.36
N ILE A 243 -14.56 9.37 16.09
CA ILE A 243 -14.09 10.59 16.76
C ILE A 243 -13.66 11.57 15.67
N ASN A 244 -14.33 12.72 15.61
CA ASN A 244 -13.87 13.83 14.79
C ASN A 244 -12.77 14.59 15.55
N ALA A 245 -11.53 14.45 15.12
CA ALA A 245 -10.38 15.04 15.77
C ALA A 245 -10.28 16.56 15.59
N SER A 246 -11.02 17.15 14.63
CA SER A 246 -11.09 18.61 14.45
C SER A 246 -11.93 19.29 15.53
N THR A 247 -12.91 18.56 16.10
CA THR A 247 -13.85 19.07 17.10
C THR A 247 -13.65 18.46 18.48
N THR A 248 -12.79 17.43 18.61
CA THR A 248 -12.51 16.74 19.87
C THR A 248 -11.18 17.23 20.47
N PRO A 249 -11.18 18.04 21.54
CA PRO A 249 -9.96 18.62 22.08
C PRO A 249 -8.92 17.60 22.58
N ASN A 250 -9.37 16.41 22.99
CA ASN A 250 -8.49 15.36 23.50
C ASN A 250 -8.93 13.99 23.00
N VAL A 251 -8.39 13.59 21.86
CA VAL A 251 -8.65 12.31 21.20
C VAL A 251 -8.27 11.13 22.08
N VAL A 252 -7.15 11.21 22.80
CA VAL A 252 -6.68 10.14 23.70
C VAL A 252 -7.70 9.88 24.81
N LYS A 253 -8.22 10.94 25.42
CA LYS A 253 -9.25 10.84 26.48
C LYS A 253 -10.55 10.25 25.93
N ALA A 254 -10.96 10.70 24.74
CA ALA A 254 -12.17 10.21 24.09
C ALA A 254 -12.09 8.70 23.80
N VAL A 255 -10.97 8.21 23.22
CA VAL A 255 -10.75 6.77 23.03
C VAL A 255 -10.82 6.02 24.35
N LYS A 256 -10.16 6.50 25.41
CA LYS A 256 -10.18 5.84 26.74
C LYS A 256 -11.57 5.80 27.37
N GLN A 257 -12.38 6.81 27.14
CA GLN A 257 -13.77 6.82 27.62
C GLN A 257 -14.63 5.79 26.88
N ILE A 258 -14.56 5.73 25.55
CA ILE A 258 -15.30 4.78 24.73
C ILE A 258 -14.92 3.32 25.09
N THR A 259 -13.63 3.07 25.30
CA THR A 259 -13.08 1.72 25.49
C THR A 259 -13.02 1.28 26.94
N ASN A 260 -13.41 2.14 27.87
CA ASN A 260 -13.25 1.94 29.31
C ASN A 260 -11.81 1.52 29.69
N GLY A 261 -10.85 2.40 29.36
CA GLY A 261 -9.45 2.23 29.79
C GLY A 261 -8.39 2.26 28.69
N GLY A 262 -8.75 2.23 27.44
CA GLY A 262 -7.87 2.34 26.27
C GLY A 262 -8.04 1.22 25.25
N ALA A 263 -7.54 1.44 24.05
CA ALA A 263 -7.60 0.45 22.96
C ALA A 263 -6.63 -0.72 23.21
N HIS A 264 -6.99 -1.92 22.77
CA HIS A 264 -6.11 -3.10 22.78
C HIS A 264 -5.05 -2.97 21.69
N MET A 265 -5.47 -2.48 20.53
CA MET A 265 -4.60 -2.16 19.41
C MET A 265 -4.93 -0.76 18.89
N SER A 266 -3.93 0.01 18.52
CA SER A 266 -4.11 1.32 17.90
C SER A 266 -3.16 1.47 16.73
N MET A 267 -3.62 2.07 15.63
CA MET A 267 -2.88 2.19 14.38
C MET A 267 -2.82 3.65 13.94
N ASP A 268 -1.62 4.10 13.57
CA ASP A 268 -1.46 5.32 12.78
C ASP A 268 -1.43 4.97 11.29
N ALA A 269 -2.48 5.34 10.58
CA ALA A 269 -2.64 5.16 9.14
C ALA A 269 -2.32 6.44 8.34
N LEU A 270 -1.93 7.53 9.01
CA LEU A 270 -1.66 8.84 8.39
C LEU A 270 -0.15 9.11 8.23
N GLY A 271 0.66 8.83 9.25
CA GLY A 271 2.09 9.17 9.29
C GLY A 271 2.35 10.61 9.74
N HIS A 272 1.71 11.03 10.82
CA HIS A 272 1.93 12.36 11.41
C HIS A 272 2.31 12.25 12.89
N PRO A 273 3.25 13.07 13.42
CA PRO A 273 3.70 13.00 14.81
C PRO A 273 2.57 12.99 15.84
N THR A 274 1.55 13.84 15.65
CA THR A 274 0.39 13.91 16.55
C THR A 274 -0.45 12.62 16.53
N THR A 275 -0.70 12.03 15.36
CA THR A 275 -1.51 10.81 15.26
C THR A 275 -0.76 9.61 15.81
N SER A 276 0.54 9.50 15.56
CA SER A 276 1.40 8.47 16.14
C SER A 276 1.46 8.58 17.66
N PHE A 277 1.71 9.78 18.21
CA PHE A 277 1.70 10.01 19.64
C PHE A 277 0.35 9.67 20.30
N ASN A 278 -0.76 10.10 19.68
CA ASN A 278 -2.10 9.82 20.16
C ASN A 278 -2.41 8.31 20.10
N SER A 279 -2.00 7.64 19.04
CA SER A 279 -2.17 6.21 18.82
C SER A 279 -1.47 5.39 19.91
N ILE A 280 -0.25 5.76 20.31
CA ILE A 280 0.45 5.12 21.42
C ILE A 280 -0.20 5.47 22.76
N SER A 281 -0.56 6.75 22.95
CA SER A 281 -1.07 7.27 24.23
C SER A 281 -2.46 6.79 24.59
N ASN A 282 -3.28 6.38 23.61
CA ASN A 282 -4.64 5.92 23.83
C ASN A 282 -4.74 4.42 24.20
N LEU A 283 -3.61 3.70 24.16
CA LEU A 283 -3.57 2.28 24.47
C LEU A 283 -3.85 1.99 25.96
N ARG A 284 -4.42 0.84 26.20
CA ARG A 284 -4.50 0.21 27.52
C ARG A 284 -3.18 -0.47 27.89
N ARG A 285 -3.04 -0.97 29.11
CA ARG A 285 -1.92 -1.81 29.52
C ARG A 285 -1.78 -3.01 28.58
N ARG A 286 -0.55 -3.35 28.18
CA ARG A 286 -0.24 -4.43 27.22
C ARG A 286 -0.82 -4.20 25.82
N GLY A 287 -1.19 -2.94 25.50
CA GLY A 287 -1.70 -2.58 24.18
C GLY A 287 -0.61 -2.54 23.13
N ARG A 288 -1.02 -2.65 21.86
CA ARG A 288 -0.14 -2.71 20.67
C ARG A 288 -0.37 -1.50 19.79
N HIS A 289 0.68 -0.74 19.50
CA HIS A 289 0.69 0.28 18.45
C HIS A 289 1.26 -0.31 17.18
N VAL A 290 0.61 -0.06 16.04
CA VAL A 290 1.14 -0.41 14.71
C VAL A 290 1.26 0.85 13.87
N GLN A 291 2.48 1.21 13.50
CA GLN A 291 2.78 2.30 12.59
C GLN A 291 2.72 1.79 11.15
N VAL A 292 1.85 2.41 10.33
CA VAL A 292 1.71 2.13 8.89
C VAL A 292 1.88 3.39 8.07
N GLY A 293 1.31 4.52 8.53
CA GLY A 293 1.47 5.80 7.87
C GLY A 293 2.95 6.19 7.74
N LEU A 294 3.35 6.62 6.54
CA LEU A 294 4.74 6.97 6.25
C LEU A 294 5.16 8.21 7.03
N MET A 295 6.24 8.09 7.78
CA MET A 295 6.89 9.18 8.50
C MET A 295 8.07 9.68 7.67
N LEU A 296 7.88 10.77 6.92
CA LEU A 296 8.85 11.31 5.97
C LEU A 296 9.37 12.67 6.39
N GLY A 297 10.55 13.06 5.90
CA GLY A 297 11.16 14.38 6.13
C GLY A 297 11.29 14.71 7.61
N GLU A 298 10.80 15.87 8.02
CA GLU A 298 10.84 16.34 9.43
C GLU A 298 10.03 15.46 10.39
N HIS A 299 9.07 14.66 9.87
CA HIS A 299 8.24 13.75 10.65
C HIS A 299 8.89 12.37 10.88
N ALA A 300 10.03 12.08 10.27
CA ALA A 300 10.69 10.76 10.33
C ALA A 300 11.09 10.33 11.75
N ARG A 301 11.22 11.27 12.68
CA ARG A 301 11.62 11.00 14.07
C ARG A 301 10.62 11.60 15.06
N PRO A 302 9.40 11.01 15.18
CA PRO A 302 8.36 11.50 16.06
C PRO A 302 8.72 11.29 17.53
N GLN A 303 8.11 12.09 18.42
CA GLN A 303 8.18 11.84 19.86
C GLN A 303 7.38 10.58 20.21
N VAL A 304 7.94 9.73 21.06
CA VAL A 304 7.31 8.52 21.60
C VAL A 304 7.14 8.69 23.11
N PRO A 305 5.94 8.46 23.69
CA PRO A 305 5.71 8.56 25.13
C PRO A 305 6.30 7.33 25.85
N MET A 306 7.65 7.28 25.96
CA MET A 306 8.38 6.12 26.49
C MET A 306 8.08 5.82 27.96
N ASP A 307 7.67 6.83 28.74
CA ASP A 307 7.17 6.65 30.10
C ASP A 307 5.96 5.69 30.13
N LYS A 308 5.02 5.85 29.19
CA LYS A 308 3.86 4.96 29.06
C LYS A 308 4.24 3.60 28.48
N VAL A 309 5.17 3.57 27.52
CA VAL A 309 5.65 2.31 26.92
C VAL A 309 6.17 1.40 28.03
N ILE A 310 7.01 1.93 28.92
CA ILE A 310 7.56 1.16 30.06
C ILE A 310 6.48 0.85 31.09
N ALA A 311 5.73 1.85 31.56
CA ALA A 311 4.77 1.68 32.65
C ALA A 311 3.60 0.76 32.31
N PHE A 312 3.23 0.65 31.03
CA PHE A 312 2.10 -0.15 30.54
C PHE A 312 2.55 -1.39 29.76
N GLU A 313 3.86 -1.60 29.60
CA GLU A 313 4.45 -2.66 28.77
C GLU A 313 3.82 -2.70 27.37
N LEU A 314 3.84 -1.55 26.68
CA LEU A 314 3.28 -1.43 25.35
C LEU A 314 4.20 -2.03 24.30
N GLU A 315 3.61 -2.58 23.23
CA GLU A 315 4.34 -2.98 22.03
C GLU A 315 4.25 -1.86 20.99
N ILE A 316 5.38 -1.52 20.36
CA ILE A 316 5.47 -0.60 19.22
C ILE A 316 5.97 -1.39 18.02
N LEU A 317 5.16 -1.48 16.99
CA LEU A 317 5.37 -2.32 15.82
C LEU A 317 5.27 -1.49 14.54
N GLY A 318 6.08 -1.84 13.52
CA GLY A 318 5.92 -1.37 12.14
C GLY A 318 5.18 -2.38 11.28
N SER A 319 4.50 -1.93 10.22
CA SER A 319 3.95 -2.81 9.19
C SER A 319 4.21 -2.24 7.81
N HIS A 320 4.86 -3.02 6.95
CA HIS A 320 5.23 -2.66 5.58
C HIS A 320 4.81 -3.76 4.61
N GLY A 321 3.84 -3.49 3.74
CA GLY A 321 3.35 -4.44 2.75
C GLY A 321 2.85 -5.77 3.34
N MET A 322 2.78 -6.76 2.46
CA MET A 322 2.46 -8.16 2.80
C MET A 322 3.06 -9.08 1.74
N GLN A 323 3.47 -10.26 2.14
CA GLN A 323 4.01 -11.28 1.25
C GLN A 323 2.94 -11.86 0.32
N ALA A 324 3.29 -12.20 -0.92
CA ALA A 324 2.35 -12.77 -1.90
C ALA A 324 1.67 -14.05 -1.38
N TYR A 325 2.40 -14.94 -0.74
CA TYR A 325 1.84 -16.21 -0.22
C TYR A 325 0.79 -16.00 0.89
N ARG A 326 0.79 -14.85 1.56
CA ARG A 326 -0.20 -14.50 2.59
C ARG A 326 -1.54 -14.04 2.03
N TYR A 327 -1.60 -13.70 0.74
CA TYR A 327 -2.85 -13.30 0.08
C TYR A 327 -3.95 -14.36 0.17
N SER A 328 -3.61 -15.65 0.24
CA SER A 328 -4.59 -16.74 0.28
C SER A 328 -5.63 -16.58 1.40
N ALA A 329 -5.21 -16.20 2.61
CA ALA A 329 -6.12 -15.97 3.74
C ALA A 329 -7.05 -14.78 3.50
N MET A 330 -6.51 -13.68 2.98
CA MET A 330 -7.28 -12.49 2.63
C MET A 330 -8.27 -12.77 1.49
N MET A 331 -7.82 -13.44 0.43
CA MET A 331 -8.64 -13.81 -0.72
C MET A 331 -9.80 -14.75 -0.32
N GLU A 332 -9.57 -15.66 0.63
CA GLU A 332 -10.64 -16.52 1.16
C GLU A 332 -11.68 -15.71 1.96
N MET A 333 -11.25 -14.69 2.71
CA MET A 333 -12.20 -13.80 3.39
C MET A 333 -13.01 -12.95 2.39
N ILE A 334 -12.41 -12.55 1.27
CA ILE A 334 -13.11 -11.85 0.16
C ILE A 334 -14.10 -12.83 -0.50
N ARG A 335 -13.66 -14.02 -0.88
CA ARG A 335 -14.50 -15.03 -1.51
C ARG A 335 -15.73 -15.41 -0.69
N THR A 336 -15.59 -15.45 0.63
CA THR A 336 -16.69 -15.75 1.57
C THR A 336 -17.53 -14.51 1.94
N GLY A 337 -17.25 -13.34 1.34
CA GLY A 337 -18.00 -12.09 1.56
C GLY A 337 -17.77 -11.45 2.93
N LYS A 338 -16.77 -11.90 3.72
CA LYS A 338 -16.37 -11.29 4.98
C LYS A 338 -15.63 -9.98 4.79
N LEU A 339 -14.84 -9.89 3.70
CA LEU A 339 -14.20 -8.66 3.25
C LEU A 339 -14.81 -8.24 1.92
N LYS A 340 -15.07 -6.94 1.76
CA LYS A 340 -15.70 -6.34 0.59
C LYS A 340 -14.87 -5.16 0.08
N PRO A 341 -13.64 -5.40 -0.41
CA PRO A 341 -12.73 -4.33 -0.84
C PRO A 341 -13.30 -3.50 -2.00
N GLU A 342 -14.23 -4.04 -2.79
CA GLU A 342 -14.96 -3.31 -3.84
C GLU A 342 -15.68 -2.06 -3.31
N LEU A 343 -16.10 -2.05 -2.05
CA LEU A 343 -16.71 -0.87 -1.41
C LEU A 343 -15.73 0.29 -1.21
N LEU A 344 -14.43 -0.01 -1.23
CA LEU A 344 -13.38 1.00 -1.10
C LEU A 344 -12.99 1.61 -2.44
N VAL A 345 -13.37 0.99 -3.57
CA VAL A 345 -13.14 1.55 -4.91
C VAL A 345 -14.07 2.75 -5.10
N GLY A 346 -13.48 3.92 -5.18
CA GLY A 346 -14.20 5.17 -5.37
C GLY A 346 -14.33 5.53 -6.86
N LYS A 347 -13.54 6.49 -7.33
CA LYS A 347 -13.56 6.95 -8.71
C LYS A 347 -12.81 6.02 -9.65
N ARG A 348 -13.43 5.63 -10.77
CA ARG A 348 -12.77 4.98 -11.91
C ARG A 348 -12.42 6.04 -12.96
N ILE A 349 -11.19 6.07 -13.41
CA ILE A 349 -10.67 7.07 -14.36
C ILE A 349 -9.94 6.42 -15.53
N SER A 350 -9.64 7.21 -16.54
CA SER A 350 -8.75 6.81 -17.64
C SER A 350 -7.28 7.11 -17.31
N LEU A 351 -6.36 6.56 -18.12
CA LEU A 351 -4.93 6.86 -18.01
C LEU A 351 -4.66 8.35 -18.28
N GLU A 352 -5.41 8.97 -19.19
CA GLU A 352 -5.34 10.39 -19.52
C GLU A 352 -5.71 11.30 -18.32
N GLU A 353 -6.59 10.83 -17.44
CA GLU A 353 -6.98 11.56 -16.21
C GLU A 353 -5.98 11.35 -15.06
N ALA A 354 -5.13 10.32 -15.13
CA ALA A 354 -4.23 9.95 -14.05
C ALA A 354 -3.22 11.05 -13.64
N PRO A 355 -2.61 11.85 -14.55
CA PRO A 355 -1.75 12.97 -14.18
C PRO A 355 -2.44 13.98 -13.27
N ALA A 356 -3.63 14.43 -13.63
CA ALA A 356 -4.40 15.39 -12.83
C ALA A 356 -4.83 14.78 -11.48
N ALA A 357 -5.24 13.51 -11.49
CA ALA A 357 -5.63 12.80 -10.27
C ALA A 357 -4.45 12.60 -9.31
N LEU A 358 -3.24 12.29 -9.83
CA LEU A 358 -2.02 12.18 -9.03
C LEU A 358 -1.68 13.52 -8.35
N MET A 359 -1.67 14.61 -9.09
CA MET A 359 -1.39 15.94 -8.55
C MET A 359 -2.41 16.37 -7.48
N ALA A 360 -3.68 16.06 -7.66
CA ALA A 360 -4.76 16.38 -6.72
C ALA A 360 -4.64 15.66 -5.37
N MET A 361 -3.88 14.56 -5.29
CA MET A 361 -3.72 13.82 -4.02
C MET A 361 -3.06 14.64 -2.90
N GLY A 362 -2.41 15.75 -3.21
CA GLY A 362 -1.89 16.72 -2.22
C GLY A 362 -2.96 17.25 -1.26
N GLY A 363 -4.18 17.45 -1.73
CA GLY A 363 -5.29 18.04 -0.98
C GLY A 363 -6.02 17.11 -0.01
N PHE A 364 -5.72 15.82 0.06
CA PHE A 364 -6.43 14.81 0.88
C PHE A 364 -7.94 14.71 0.61
N GLU A 365 -8.38 15.13 -0.57
CA GLU A 365 -9.80 15.16 -0.95
C GLU A 365 -10.29 13.78 -1.43
N GLY A 366 -11.60 13.57 -1.29
CA GLY A 366 -12.31 12.38 -1.76
C GLY A 366 -12.36 11.22 -0.74
N ILE A 367 -13.30 10.31 -1.01
CA ILE A 367 -13.51 9.06 -0.27
C ILE A 367 -13.20 7.89 -1.17
N GLY A 368 -12.56 6.87 -0.60
CA GLY A 368 -12.21 5.67 -1.32
C GLY A 368 -10.94 5.80 -2.17
N ILE A 369 -10.76 4.83 -3.04
CA ILE A 369 -9.56 4.64 -3.85
C ILE A 369 -9.86 5.01 -5.28
N GLY A 370 -9.09 5.94 -5.87
CA GLY A 370 -9.11 6.18 -7.31
C GLY A 370 -8.43 5.02 -8.05
N VAL A 371 -9.04 4.53 -9.14
CA VAL A 371 -8.49 3.43 -9.93
C VAL A 371 -8.54 3.77 -11.41
N VAL A 372 -7.41 3.70 -12.09
CA VAL A 372 -7.33 3.74 -13.56
C VAL A 372 -7.80 2.40 -14.10
N THR A 373 -8.79 2.42 -15.00
CA THR A 373 -9.39 1.22 -15.61
C THR A 373 -9.53 1.32 -17.13
N LYS A 374 -9.11 2.43 -17.73
CA LYS A 374 -9.12 2.65 -19.17
C LYS A 374 -7.73 3.14 -19.58
N PHE A 375 -7.08 2.40 -20.47
CA PHE A 375 -5.69 2.66 -20.92
C PHE A 375 -5.64 3.06 -22.41
N GLN A 376 -6.79 3.08 -23.08
CA GLN A 376 -6.92 3.46 -24.50
C GLN A 376 -7.99 4.54 -24.67
#